data_d703b4794192c84a25ff5687e621011b
#
_entry.id   d703b4794192c84a25ff5687e621011b
#
_cell.length_a   1.000
_cell.length_b   1.000
_cell.length_c   1.000
_cell.angle_alpha   90.00
_cell.angle_beta   90.00
_cell.angle_gamma   90.00
#
_symmetry.space_group_name_H-M   'P 1'
#
loop_
_entity.id
_entity.type
_entity.pdbx_description
1 polymer ?
#
loop_
_entity_poly.entity_id
_entity_poly.type
_entity_poly.pdbx_seq_one_letter_code
_entity_poly.pdbx_strand_id
1 'polypeptide(L)'
;MNKRTIILAFAALIAGPALAADPAAIDWSKIPTVKVPLFYPGQSSYEWLRSDAHKNAAKETQRGDTCISCHDEEDAEKDIGNKLVKGGLLEPMPVKDKNGFVELGVQVAYDAKNAYFRYQWKTHGKAGIEYPYYRFDGKEWKVYGGPRLDKAVQEGKQPPIYEDRLSMMLDDGKVPMFANQGCWLTCHDGERDLKTATKEDVAANAAMKAYKKEDVRKYLPATRTNPSDWKTGKSVEEIAKIKAAGGFVDLIQWRAHRSNPVGMADDGYVLEWRNFDAGKKMFDSNLDKETKQPKFMYDAAKFGAKAVTADQVGKKDHFLTKGVNAVPFDPKAGWKEGDMLPRYVTTKEVEGSAGDNKATGNWKNGMWTVVMIRPLGLANDDDKTLKAGGVYSVGFAVHDDNITTRGHQVSFVRTLGLGAKADIQAVKLP
;
A
#
# COMPACT_ATOMS: atom_id res chain seq x y z
N MET A 1 2.07 42.10 -68.18
CA MET A 1 1.87 42.13 -66.70
C MET A 1 1.65 40.72 -66.24
N ASN A 2 2.71 40.03 -65.74
CA ASN A 2 2.65 38.66 -65.28
C ASN A 2 2.34 38.62 -63.79
N LYS A 3 1.18 38.10 -63.40
CA LYS A 3 0.82 37.82 -62.01
C LYS A 3 1.45 36.50 -61.59
N ARG A 4 2.45 36.53 -60.70
CA ARG A 4 3.04 35.37 -60.04
C ARG A 4 2.14 35.03 -58.80
N THR A 5 1.46 33.91 -58.85
CA THR A 5 0.75 33.35 -57.71
C THR A 5 1.75 32.61 -56.79
N ILE A 6 1.92 33.11 -55.59
CA ILE A 6 2.73 32.44 -54.55
C ILE A 6 1.81 31.43 -53.84
N ILE A 7 2.08 30.16 -53.99
CA ILE A 7 1.45 29.08 -53.24
C ILE A 7 2.24 28.90 -51.93
N LEU A 8 1.69 29.32 -50.81
CA LEU A 8 2.19 28.96 -49.49
C LEU A 8 1.74 27.55 -49.14
N ALA A 9 2.68 26.59 -49.15
CA ALA A 9 2.45 25.26 -48.62
C ALA A 9 2.47 25.30 -47.09
N PHE A 10 1.33 25.16 -46.44
CA PHE A 10 1.24 24.88 -45.00
C PHE A 10 1.62 23.42 -44.78
N ALA A 11 2.81 23.16 -44.24
CA ALA A 11 3.18 21.86 -43.72
C ALA A 11 2.46 21.67 -42.38
N ALA A 12 1.34 20.98 -42.37
CA ALA A 12 0.71 20.52 -41.14
C ALA A 12 1.63 19.46 -40.52
N LEU A 13 2.31 19.81 -39.44
CA LEU A 13 2.96 18.83 -38.56
C LEU A 13 1.84 17.98 -37.92
N ILE A 14 1.65 16.78 -38.47
CA ILE A 14 0.84 15.75 -37.83
C ILE A 14 1.66 15.25 -36.64
N ALA A 15 1.40 15.79 -35.46
CA ALA A 15 1.88 15.18 -34.21
C ALA A 15 1.23 13.79 -34.12
N GLY A 16 2.00 12.74 -34.39
CA GLY A 16 1.57 11.38 -34.13
C GLY A 16 1.19 11.21 -32.65
N PRO A 17 0.31 10.27 -32.33
CA PRO A 17 -0.03 10.01 -30.93
C PRO A 17 1.25 9.65 -30.18
N ALA A 18 1.58 10.44 -29.14
CA ALA A 18 2.69 10.12 -28.24
C ALA A 18 2.48 8.73 -27.68
N LEU A 19 3.40 7.82 -27.95
CA LEU A 19 3.39 6.47 -27.34
C LEU A 19 3.83 6.61 -25.90
N ALA A 20 3.20 5.83 -24.98
CA ALA A 20 3.68 5.72 -23.60
C ALA A 20 5.07 5.08 -23.61
N ALA A 21 5.99 5.55 -22.75
CA ALA A 21 7.31 4.97 -22.63
C ALA A 21 7.21 3.53 -22.11
N ASP A 22 8.04 2.64 -22.63
CA ASP A 22 8.22 1.32 -22.04
C ASP A 22 9.05 1.48 -20.76
N PRO A 23 8.53 1.08 -19.59
CA PRO A 23 9.27 1.17 -18.32
C PRO A 23 10.62 0.47 -18.33
N ALA A 24 10.77 -0.59 -19.12
CA ALA A 24 12.03 -1.29 -19.31
C ALA A 24 13.06 -0.50 -20.12
N ALA A 25 12.62 0.46 -20.94
CA ALA A 25 13.48 1.32 -21.75
C ALA A 25 13.86 2.62 -21.03
N ILE A 26 13.31 2.92 -19.85
CA ILE A 26 13.66 4.11 -19.07
C ILE A 26 15.07 3.96 -18.52
N ASP A 27 15.96 4.90 -18.91
CA ASP A 27 17.30 4.98 -18.35
C ASP A 27 17.27 5.65 -16.96
N TRP A 28 17.02 4.82 -15.95
CA TRP A 28 16.93 5.25 -14.56
C TRP A 28 18.21 5.87 -14.00
N SER A 29 19.36 5.66 -14.66
CA SER A 29 20.62 6.28 -14.23
C SER A 29 20.63 7.81 -14.44
N LYS A 30 19.79 8.31 -15.34
CA LYS A 30 19.61 9.73 -15.63
C LYS A 30 18.55 10.43 -14.76
N ILE A 31 17.83 9.67 -13.93
CA ILE A 31 16.78 10.19 -13.08
C ILE A 31 17.33 10.29 -11.65
N PRO A 32 17.34 11.48 -11.04
CA PRO A 32 17.83 11.65 -9.67
C PRO A 32 17.13 10.74 -8.69
N THR A 33 17.89 10.10 -7.81
CA THR A 33 17.33 9.33 -6.68
C THR A 33 17.19 10.24 -5.47
N VAL A 34 15.96 10.40 -4.98
CA VAL A 34 15.68 11.05 -3.71
C VAL A 34 15.65 9.98 -2.63
N LYS A 35 16.46 10.14 -1.59
CA LYS A 35 16.46 9.26 -0.41
C LYS A 35 15.39 9.73 0.57
N VAL A 36 14.41 8.90 0.83
CA VAL A 36 13.32 9.18 1.75
C VAL A 36 13.48 8.28 2.98
N PRO A 37 13.75 8.85 4.16
CA PRO A 37 13.80 8.08 5.38
C PRO A 37 12.41 7.61 5.79
N LEU A 38 12.31 6.33 6.17
CA LEU A 38 11.12 5.72 6.73
C LEU A 38 11.47 5.11 8.07
N PHE A 39 10.67 5.36 9.08
CA PHE A 39 10.91 4.85 10.42
C PHE A 39 9.69 4.13 11.00
N TYR A 40 9.96 3.29 11.98
CA TYR A 40 8.96 2.53 12.68
C TYR A 40 8.07 3.43 13.53
N PRO A 41 6.73 3.45 13.32
CA PRO A 41 5.87 4.44 13.95
C PRO A 41 5.51 4.16 15.42
N GLY A 42 5.67 2.93 15.92
CA GLY A 42 5.30 2.55 17.28
C GLY A 42 3.83 2.84 17.60
N GLN A 43 3.58 3.47 18.71
CA GLN A 43 2.24 3.85 19.22
C GLN A 43 1.77 5.25 18.76
N SER A 44 2.48 5.89 17.82
CA SER A 44 2.19 7.26 17.41
C SER A 44 0.93 7.34 16.53
N SER A 45 -0.25 7.32 17.16
CA SER A 45 -1.54 7.54 16.50
C SER A 45 -1.86 9.04 16.38
N TYR A 46 -2.90 9.35 15.61
CA TYR A 46 -3.46 10.70 15.51
C TYR A 46 -3.79 11.29 16.89
N GLU A 47 -4.39 10.48 17.77
CA GLU A 47 -4.79 10.85 19.12
C GLU A 47 -3.56 11.04 20.02
N TRP A 48 -2.59 10.13 19.95
CA TRP A 48 -1.36 10.20 20.74
C TRP A 48 -0.54 11.46 20.39
N LEU A 49 -0.37 11.75 19.11
CA LEU A 49 0.38 12.92 18.64
C LEU A 49 -0.22 14.24 19.12
N ARG A 50 -1.52 14.26 19.47
CA ARG A 50 -2.27 15.43 19.97
C ARG A 50 -2.48 15.42 21.46
N SER A 51 -1.91 14.45 22.17
CA SER A 51 -1.98 14.32 23.62
C SER A 51 -0.71 14.85 24.30
N ASP A 52 -0.80 15.06 25.60
CA ASP A 52 0.34 15.47 26.44
C ASP A 52 1.48 14.43 26.45
N ALA A 53 1.21 13.19 26.03
CA ALA A 53 2.23 12.15 25.85
C ALA A 53 3.24 12.49 24.73
N HIS A 54 2.87 13.33 23.77
CA HIS A 54 3.78 13.94 22.79
C HIS A 54 4.48 15.18 23.35
N LYS A 55 4.66 15.22 24.64
CA LYS A 55 5.31 16.28 25.43
C LYS A 55 4.77 17.67 25.04
N ASN A 56 5.65 18.59 24.65
CA ASN A 56 5.28 19.97 24.35
C ASN A 56 4.71 20.18 22.94
N ALA A 57 4.55 19.11 22.14
CA ALA A 57 4.18 19.20 20.72
C ALA A 57 2.68 19.01 20.43
N ALA A 58 1.86 18.75 21.46
CA ALA A 58 0.41 18.51 21.28
C ALA A 58 -0.30 19.70 20.64
N LYS A 59 -0.02 20.92 21.09
CA LYS A 59 -0.63 22.14 20.56
C LYS A 59 -0.20 22.45 19.13
N GLU A 60 1.08 22.25 18.84
CA GLU A 60 1.68 22.42 17.52
C GLU A 60 1.04 21.45 16.52
N THR A 61 0.93 20.18 16.92
CA THR A 61 0.27 19.14 16.11
C THR A 61 -1.22 19.44 15.88
N GLN A 62 -1.92 19.93 16.92
CA GLN A 62 -3.32 20.34 16.82
C GLN A 62 -3.54 21.52 15.86
N ARG A 63 -2.61 22.49 15.85
CA ARG A 63 -2.63 23.60 14.89
C ARG A 63 -2.35 23.16 13.44
N GLY A 64 -1.74 21.98 13.26
CA GLY A 64 -1.36 21.45 11.99
C GLY A 64 0.07 21.76 11.56
N ASP A 65 0.96 22.05 12.51
CA ASP A 65 2.38 22.23 12.21
C ASP A 65 2.95 20.95 11.60
N THR A 66 3.97 21.07 10.75
CA THR A 66 4.55 19.92 10.07
C THR A 66 5.43 19.11 11.03
N CYS A 67 5.46 17.79 10.84
CA CYS A 67 6.34 16.93 11.65
C CYS A 67 7.80 17.36 11.57
N ILE A 68 8.24 17.72 10.36
CA ILE A 68 9.62 18.13 10.07
C ILE A 68 9.98 19.53 10.65
N SER A 69 9.03 20.33 11.10
CA SER A 69 9.35 21.62 11.76
C SER A 69 9.89 21.46 13.18
N CYS A 70 9.66 20.28 13.78
CA CYS A 70 10.19 19.92 15.10
C CYS A 70 11.21 18.78 15.04
N HIS A 71 11.12 17.95 14.01
CA HIS A 71 12.02 16.82 13.74
C HIS A 71 12.87 17.16 12.50
N ASP A 72 13.64 18.24 12.58
CA ASP A 72 14.44 18.84 11.48
C ASP A 72 15.93 18.46 11.52
N GLU A 73 16.37 17.72 12.53
CA GLU A 73 17.75 17.23 12.61
C GLU A 73 18.01 16.18 11.50
N GLU A 74 19.22 16.12 10.97
CA GLU A 74 19.61 15.31 9.80
C GLU A 74 19.23 13.82 9.91
N ASP A 75 19.31 13.24 11.11
CA ASP A 75 18.99 11.82 11.37
C ASP A 75 17.73 11.64 12.25
N ALA A 76 16.85 12.63 12.33
CA ALA A 76 15.72 12.61 13.26
C ALA A 76 14.83 11.37 13.11
N GLU A 77 14.46 11.00 11.87
CA GLU A 77 13.61 9.82 11.61
C GLU A 77 14.31 8.52 12.00
N LYS A 78 15.61 8.43 11.77
CA LYS A 78 16.43 7.26 12.13
C LYS A 78 16.54 7.12 13.65
N ASP A 79 16.75 8.22 14.35
CA ASP A 79 16.86 8.25 15.81
C ASP A 79 15.52 7.89 16.46
N ILE A 80 14.41 8.42 15.97
CA ILE A 80 13.07 8.04 16.42
C ILE A 80 12.84 6.55 16.23
N GLY A 81 13.06 6.03 15.02
CA GLY A 81 12.90 4.61 14.73
C GLY A 81 13.75 3.71 15.60
N ASN A 82 15.02 4.06 15.81
CA ASN A 82 15.95 3.32 16.67
C ASN A 82 15.58 3.36 18.15
N LYS A 83 14.94 4.43 18.63
CA LYS A 83 14.38 4.51 20.00
C LYS A 83 13.16 3.60 20.13
N LEU A 84 12.25 3.63 19.17
CA LEU A 84 11.01 2.87 19.19
C LEU A 84 11.23 1.36 19.21
N VAL A 85 12.16 0.84 18.42
CA VAL A 85 12.44 -0.62 18.40
C VAL A 85 13.08 -1.13 19.70
N LYS A 86 13.63 -0.25 20.54
CA LYS A 86 14.13 -0.62 21.86
C LYS A 86 13.03 -0.83 22.90
N GLY A 87 11.82 -0.39 22.60
CA GLY A 87 10.69 -0.44 23.52
C GLY A 87 10.65 0.73 24.52
N GLY A 88 9.72 0.66 25.45
CA GLY A 88 9.46 1.67 26.47
C GLY A 88 8.09 2.31 26.32
N LEU A 89 7.91 3.51 26.89
CA LEU A 89 6.60 4.19 26.90
C LEU A 89 6.02 4.46 25.50
N LEU A 90 6.90 4.76 24.53
CA LEU A 90 6.47 5.07 23.15
C LEU A 90 6.19 3.80 22.33
N GLU A 91 6.69 2.66 22.77
CA GLU A 91 6.50 1.38 22.13
C GLU A 91 6.55 0.25 23.18
N PRO A 92 5.43 0.01 23.87
CA PRO A 92 5.39 -0.99 24.94
C PRO A 92 5.48 -2.43 24.44
N MET A 93 5.22 -2.66 23.12
CA MET A 93 5.29 -3.99 22.51
C MET A 93 6.14 -3.96 21.23
N PRO A 94 7.46 -3.74 21.33
CA PRO A 94 8.32 -3.67 20.17
C PRO A 94 8.37 -5.01 19.46
N VAL A 95 8.45 -4.96 18.13
CA VAL A 95 8.68 -6.18 17.35
C VAL A 95 10.13 -6.58 17.54
N LYS A 96 10.37 -7.79 18.09
CA LYS A 96 11.71 -8.30 18.36
C LYS A 96 12.56 -8.26 17.08
N ASP A 97 13.81 -7.77 17.19
CA ASP A 97 14.78 -7.68 16.10
C ASP A 97 14.29 -6.89 14.86
N LYS A 98 13.29 -6.02 15.04
CA LYS A 98 12.81 -5.13 13.97
C LYS A 98 13.82 -4.02 13.71
N ASN A 99 14.10 -3.79 12.43
CA ASN A 99 14.83 -2.59 12.02
C ASN A 99 13.95 -1.34 12.20
N GLY A 100 14.43 -0.36 12.95
CA GLY A 100 13.71 0.88 13.22
C GLY A 100 13.64 1.84 12.03
N PHE A 101 14.48 1.65 11.03
CA PHE A 101 14.68 2.60 9.95
C PHE A 101 14.94 1.88 8.62
N VAL A 102 14.38 2.44 7.54
CA VAL A 102 14.63 2.04 6.14
C VAL A 102 14.84 3.29 5.30
N GLU A 103 15.86 3.34 4.47
CA GLU A 103 16.02 4.38 3.45
C GLU A 103 15.36 3.90 2.15
N LEU A 104 14.36 4.62 1.67
CA LEU A 104 13.69 4.37 0.40
C LEU A 104 14.26 5.29 -0.67
N GLY A 105 14.95 4.72 -1.66
CA GLY A 105 15.31 5.44 -2.88
C GLY A 105 14.07 5.61 -3.77
N VAL A 106 13.74 6.85 -4.14
CA VAL A 106 12.60 7.20 -5.00
C VAL A 106 13.10 7.92 -6.23
N GLN A 107 12.76 7.41 -7.40
CA GLN A 107 12.99 8.05 -8.71
C GLN A 107 11.65 8.18 -9.43
N VAL A 108 11.40 9.34 -10.03
CA VAL A 108 10.14 9.58 -10.74
C VAL A 108 10.41 10.18 -12.12
N ALA A 109 9.75 9.61 -13.12
CA ALA A 109 9.69 10.15 -14.47
C ALA A 109 8.24 10.27 -14.93
N TYR A 110 7.97 11.04 -15.97
CA TYR A 110 6.65 11.10 -16.58
C TYR A 110 6.75 11.43 -18.08
N ASP A 111 5.77 10.95 -18.83
CA ASP A 111 5.55 11.34 -20.24
C ASP A 111 4.17 12.01 -20.40
N ALA A 112 3.64 12.02 -21.61
CA ALA A 112 2.33 12.60 -21.90
C ALA A 112 1.14 11.76 -21.33
N LYS A 113 1.37 10.50 -20.94
CA LYS A 113 0.32 9.54 -20.56
C LYS A 113 0.45 9.00 -19.14
N ASN A 114 1.69 8.81 -18.67
CA ASN A 114 1.95 8.11 -17.42
C ASN A 114 2.98 8.84 -16.56
N ALA A 115 2.87 8.63 -15.25
CA ALA A 115 3.95 8.78 -14.29
C ALA A 115 4.56 7.40 -13.99
N TYR A 116 5.87 7.35 -13.89
CA TYR A 116 6.68 6.17 -13.65
C TYR A 116 7.44 6.38 -12.35
N PHE A 117 7.25 5.49 -11.40
CA PHE A 117 7.90 5.53 -10.10
C PHE A 117 8.81 4.33 -9.96
N ARG A 118 10.07 4.54 -9.62
CA ARG A 118 10.99 3.47 -9.25
C ARG A 118 11.39 3.62 -7.81
N TYR A 119 11.15 2.55 -7.05
CA TYR A 119 11.45 2.47 -5.63
C TYR A 119 12.50 1.42 -5.36
N GLN A 120 13.42 1.71 -4.45
CA GLN A 120 14.43 0.75 -4.01
C GLN A 120 14.63 0.84 -2.50
N TRP A 121 14.64 -0.31 -1.84
CA TRP A 121 14.99 -0.39 -0.42
C TRP A 121 15.67 -1.70 -0.10
N LYS A 122 16.58 -1.67 0.89
CA LYS A 122 17.24 -2.85 1.43
C LYS A 122 16.31 -3.51 2.45
N THR A 123 16.05 -4.81 2.30
CA THR A 123 15.24 -5.56 3.24
C THR A 123 16.01 -5.90 4.52
N HIS A 124 15.27 -6.04 5.61
CA HIS A 124 15.79 -6.61 6.84
C HIS A 124 15.71 -8.14 6.76
N GLY A 125 16.78 -8.79 6.29
CA GLY A 125 16.80 -10.24 6.07
C GLY A 125 16.34 -10.68 4.67
N LYS A 126 15.58 -11.77 4.60
CA LYS A 126 15.04 -12.30 3.34
C LYS A 126 13.80 -11.54 2.91
N ALA A 127 13.55 -11.50 1.60
CA ALA A 127 12.29 -10.95 1.10
C ALA A 127 11.08 -11.77 1.58
N GLY A 128 10.04 -11.06 1.99
CA GLY A 128 8.72 -11.64 2.22
C GLY A 128 7.97 -11.77 0.90
N ILE A 129 8.14 -12.88 0.20
CA ILE A 129 7.45 -13.14 -1.07
C ILE A 129 6.15 -13.92 -0.82
N GLU A 130 6.13 -14.73 0.22
CA GLU A 130 5.02 -15.62 0.53
C GLU A 130 3.95 -14.92 1.38
N TYR A 131 2.72 -15.41 1.25
CA TYR A 131 1.58 -15.06 2.10
C TYR A 131 1.11 -16.31 2.84
N PRO A 132 0.45 -16.23 4.02
CA PRO A 132 -0.03 -17.42 4.73
C PRO A 132 -0.85 -18.35 3.85
N TYR A 133 -0.80 -19.64 4.15
CA TYR A 133 -1.45 -20.70 3.41
C TYR A 133 -2.70 -21.20 4.12
N TYR A 134 -3.50 -21.99 3.44
CA TYR A 134 -4.38 -22.99 4.03
C TYR A 134 -3.65 -24.32 4.01
N ARG A 135 -3.54 -24.99 5.17
CA ARG A 135 -2.93 -26.31 5.34
C ARG A 135 -4.01 -27.30 5.73
N PHE A 136 -4.05 -28.44 5.04
CA PHE A 136 -4.95 -29.54 5.37
C PHE A 136 -4.40 -30.32 6.58
N ASP A 137 -5.22 -30.53 7.61
CA ASP A 137 -4.85 -31.27 8.83
C ASP A 137 -5.36 -32.72 8.86
N GLY A 138 -5.79 -33.24 7.71
CA GLY A 138 -6.42 -34.53 7.56
C GLY A 138 -7.96 -34.50 7.63
N LYS A 139 -8.55 -33.37 8.06
CA LYS A 139 -10.01 -33.16 8.17
C LYS A 139 -10.47 -31.85 7.56
N GLU A 140 -9.78 -30.78 7.85
CA GLU A 140 -10.17 -29.43 7.46
C GLU A 140 -8.95 -28.56 7.05
N TRP A 141 -9.22 -27.44 6.40
CA TRP A 141 -8.22 -26.48 5.97
C TRP A 141 -8.03 -25.38 7.01
N LYS A 142 -6.86 -25.32 7.63
CA LYS A 142 -6.49 -24.33 8.65
C LYS A 142 -5.46 -23.35 8.15
N VAL A 143 -5.47 -22.14 8.70
CA VAL A 143 -4.43 -21.14 8.39
C VAL A 143 -3.08 -21.64 8.88
N TYR A 144 -2.06 -21.54 8.02
CA TYR A 144 -0.67 -21.85 8.31
C TYR A 144 0.20 -20.62 8.00
N GLY A 145 0.95 -20.17 9.01
CA GLY A 145 1.75 -18.95 8.95
C GLY A 145 0.93 -17.69 9.25
N GLY A 146 1.63 -16.61 9.53
CA GLY A 146 1.06 -15.31 9.83
C GLY A 146 2.13 -14.22 9.96
N PRO A 147 1.72 -12.94 10.12
CA PRO A 147 2.66 -11.88 10.43
C PRO A 147 3.25 -12.04 11.84
N ARG A 148 4.42 -11.48 12.05
CA ARG A 148 5.14 -11.57 13.33
C ARG A 148 4.38 -11.00 14.53
N LEU A 149 3.41 -10.11 14.29
CA LEU A 149 2.55 -9.55 15.32
C LEU A 149 1.42 -10.48 15.76
N ASP A 150 1.14 -11.55 15.02
CA ASP A 150 0.11 -12.51 15.42
C ASP A 150 0.57 -13.32 16.63
N LYS A 151 -0.31 -13.49 17.62
CA LYS A 151 -0.02 -14.20 18.86
C LYS A 151 0.53 -15.61 18.62
N ALA A 152 -0.06 -16.35 17.67
CA ALA A 152 0.40 -17.69 17.36
C ALA A 152 1.83 -17.74 16.78
N VAL A 153 2.26 -16.67 16.08
CA VAL A 153 3.63 -16.54 15.57
C VAL A 153 4.57 -16.15 16.72
N GLN A 154 4.17 -15.23 17.57
CA GLN A 154 4.96 -14.82 18.75
C GLN A 154 5.19 -15.99 19.72
N GLU A 155 4.20 -16.87 19.88
CA GLU A 155 4.30 -18.09 20.69
C GLU A 155 5.02 -19.27 19.99
N GLY A 156 5.51 -19.09 18.76
CA GLY A 156 6.17 -20.15 17.98
C GLY A 156 5.27 -21.26 17.47
N LYS A 157 3.95 -21.09 17.58
CA LYS A 157 2.94 -22.07 17.10
C LYS A 157 2.74 -22.03 15.60
N GLN A 158 3.07 -20.89 14.96
CA GLN A 158 2.97 -20.67 13.53
C GLN A 158 4.27 -20.01 13.02
N PRO A 159 4.72 -20.33 11.79
CA PRO A 159 5.89 -19.66 11.23
C PRO A 159 5.55 -18.23 10.80
N PRO A 160 6.54 -17.29 10.82
CA PRO A 160 6.38 -15.96 10.26
C PRO A 160 6.36 -16.05 8.73
N ILE A 161 5.20 -15.91 8.14
CA ILE A 161 4.97 -15.89 6.70
C ILE A 161 4.07 -14.71 6.38
N TYR A 162 4.63 -13.67 5.78
CA TYR A 162 3.86 -12.51 5.32
C TYR A 162 4.62 -11.76 4.21
N GLU A 163 3.88 -11.25 3.24
CA GLU A 163 4.45 -10.59 2.07
C GLU A 163 4.99 -9.19 2.37
N ASP A 164 6.09 -8.82 1.71
CA ASP A 164 6.56 -7.45 1.67
C ASP A 164 5.63 -6.56 0.84
N ARG A 165 5.56 -5.28 1.18
CA ARG A 165 4.71 -4.29 0.52
C ARG A 165 5.39 -2.93 0.45
N LEU A 166 5.01 -2.20 -0.57
CA LEU A 166 5.26 -0.76 -0.69
C LEU A 166 3.92 -0.06 -0.86
N SER A 167 3.71 1.04 -0.13
CA SER A 167 2.51 1.87 -0.26
C SER A 167 2.91 3.31 -0.48
N MET A 168 2.13 4.02 -1.29
CA MET A 168 2.19 5.46 -1.45
C MET A 168 0.80 6.04 -1.18
N MET A 169 0.71 7.00 -0.26
CA MET A 169 -0.44 7.88 -0.12
C MET A 169 -0.19 9.16 -0.89
N LEU A 170 -1.23 9.68 -1.55
CA LEU A 170 -1.13 10.88 -2.37
C LEU A 170 -2.35 11.78 -2.17
N ASP A 171 -2.10 13.10 -2.03
CA ASP A 171 -3.13 14.12 -1.98
C ASP A 171 -2.77 15.30 -2.89
N ASP A 172 -3.79 15.88 -3.53
CA ASP A 172 -3.71 17.04 -4.43
C ASP A 172 -3.99 18.39 -3.74
N GLY A 173 -3.87 18.41 -2.41
CA GLY A 173 -4.15 19.59 -1.57
C GLY A 173 -5.62 19.72 -1.15
N LYS A 174 -6.42 18.68 -1.36
CA LYS A 174 -7.85 18.67 -0.98
C LYS A 174 -8.12 18.11 0.42
N VAL A 175 -7.16 17.42 1.00
CA VAL A 175 -7.30 16.87 2.37
C VAL A 175 -6.61 17.80 3.35
N PRO A 176 -7.37 18.48 4.24
CA PRO A 176 -6.77 19.37 5.23
C PRO A 176 -5.70 18.64 6.06
N MET A 177 -4.58 19.31 6.29
CA MET A 177 -3.45 18.84 7.10
C MET A 177 -2.66 17.65 6.52
N PHE A 178 -3.05 17.03 5.39
CA PHE A 178 -2.27 15.94 4.83
C PHE A 178 -0.88 16.41 4.36
N ALA A 179 -0.79 17.60 3.78
CA ALA A 179 0.48 18.24 3.42
C ALA A 179 1.43 18.45 4.62
N ASN A 180 0.91 18.46 5.83
CA ASN A 180 1.67 18.72 7.06
C ASN A 180 2.00 17.43 7.81
N GLN A 181 1.06 16.47 7.83
CA GLN A 181 1.13 15.29 8.71
C GLN A 181 1.18 13.96 7.93
N GLY A 182 0.93 13.97 6.62
CA GLY A 182 1.07 12.79 5.76
C GLY A 182 0.26 11.59 6.25
N CYS A 183 0.88 10.41 6.21
CA CYS A 183 0.24 9.15 6.63
C CYS A 183 -0.25 9.16 8.08
N TRP A 184 0.38 9.95 8.95
CA TRP A 184 0.04 10.04 10.38
C TRP A 184 -1.36 10.63 10.62
N LEU A 185 -1.86 11.45 9.69
CA LEU A 185 -3.22 11.96 9.72
C LEU A 185 -4.28 10.86 9.68
N THR A 186 -3.95 9.72 9.08
CA THR A 186 -4.88 8.62 8.84
C THR A 186 -4.78 7.46 9.82
N CYS A 187 -3.80 7.49 10.75
CA CYS A 187 -3.54 6.40 11.69
C CYS A 187 -4.16 6.72 13.05
N HIS A 188 -5.06 5.86 13.53
CA HIS A 188 -5.82 6.07 14.75
C HIS A 188 -5.56 4.97 15.79
N ASP A 189 -6.03 5.16 17.01
CA ASP A 189 -6.00 4.16 18.07
C ASP A 189 -6.65 2.85 17.63
N GLY A 190 -6.30 1.74 18.29
CA GLY A 190 -6.74 0.40 17.93
C GLY A 190 -5.85 -0.29 16.90
N GLU A 191 -4.86 0.38 16.36
CA GLU A 191 -3.81 -0.29 15.60
C GLU A 191 -2.90 -1.12 16.52
N ARG A 192 -2.25 -2.16 15.98
CA ARG A 192 -1.35 -3.04 16.73
C ARG A 192 -1.97 -3.68 17.97
N ASP A 193 -3.20 -4.10 17.89
CA ASP A 193 -3.91 -4.77 18.98
C ASP A 193 -4.12 -3.92 20.25
N LEU A 194 -3.98 -2.61 20.14
CA LEU A 194 -4.45 -1.73 21.19
C LEU A 194 -5.96 -1.88 21.35
N LYS A 195 -6.40 -2.17 22.57
CA LYS A 195 -7.82 -2.44 22.89
C LYS A 195 -8.67 -1.17 22.96
N THR A 196 -8.58 -0.29 22.00
CA THR A 196 -9.41 0.93 21.97
C THR A 196 -10.78 0.71 21.38
N ALA A 197 -10.95 -0.34 20.55
CA ALA A 197 -12.24 -0.74 19.99
C ALA A 197 -12.33 -2.27 19.89
N THR A 198 -13.35 -2.87 20.50
CA THR A 198 -13.64 -4.28 20.29
C THR A 198 -14.46 -4.46 19.00
N LYS A 199 -14.50 -5.66 18.44
CA LYS A 199 -15.36 -5.95 17.28
C LYS A 199 -16.83 -5.71 17.59
N GLU A 200 -17.23 -6.00 18.80
CA GLU A 200 -18.58 -5.81 19.33
C GLU A 200 -18.93 -4.33 19.41
N ASP A 201 -18.02 -3.47 19.92
CA ASP A 201 -18.20 -2.03 19.97
C ASP A 201 -18.34 -1.43 18.57
N VAL A 202 -17.49 -1.86 17.62
CA VAL A 202 -17.54 -1.41 16.23
C VAL A 202 -18.85 -1.84 15.57
N ALA A 203 -19.28 -3.09 15.75
CA ALA A 203 -20.51 -3.61 15.19
C ALA A 203 -21.78 -2.96 15.78
N ALA A 204 -21.71 -2.52 17.04
CA ALA A 204 -22.81 -1.82 17.72
C ALA A 204 -22.92 -0.34 17.33
N ASN A 205 -21.84 0.27 16.81
CA ASN A 205 -21.83 1.68 16.45
C ASN A 205 -22.66 1.96 15.17
N ALA A 206 -23.60 2.89 15.26
CA ALA A 206 -24.53 3.19 14.16
C ALA A 206 -23.82 3.67 12.89
N ALA A 207 -22.80 4.53 13.00
CA ALA A 207 -22.05 5.03 11.85
C ALA A 207 -21.25 3.89 11.19
N MET A 208 -20.55 3.07 11.96
CA MET A 208 -19.77 1.93 11.43
C MET A 208 -20.69 0.92 10.74
N LYS A 209 -21.87 0.67 11.29
CA LYS A 209 -22.90 -0.17 10.68
C LYS A 209 -23.40 0.43 9.35
N ALA A 210 -23.64 1.74 9.31
CA ALA A 210 -24.03 2.44 8.08
C ALA A 210 -22.93 2.38 7.01
N TYR A 211 -21.67 2.53 7.40
CA TYR A 211 -20.52 2.39 6.50
C TYR A 211 -20.24 0.92 6.11
N LYS A 212 -20.84 -0.06 6.78
CA LYS A 212 -20.55 -1.50 6.62
C LYS A 212 -19.06 -1.82 6.85
N LYS A 213 -18.47 -1.23 7.90
CA LYS A 213 -17.06 -1.37 8.24
C LYS A 213 -16.88 -1.98 9.63
N GLU A 214 -15.81 -2.76 9.78
CA GLU A 214 -15.49 -3.50 11.01
C GLU A 214 -14.16 -3.05 11.63
N ASP A 215 -13.50 -2.04 11.04
CA ASP A 215 -12.18 -1.58 11.43
C ASP A 215 -12.17 -0.04 11.53
N VAL A 216 -11.59 0.47 12.60
CA VAL A 216 -11.54 1.90 12.92
C VAL A 216 -10.11 2.45 12.98
N ARG A 217 -9.13 1.67 12.54
CA ARG A 217 -7.71 2.01 12.66
C ARG A 217 -7.21 3.02 11.64
N LYS A 218 -7.94 3.18 10.53
CA LYS A 218 -7.52 4.07 9.45
C LYS A 218 -8.72 4.81 8.85
N TYR A 219 -8.76 6.12 9.09
CA TYR A 219 -9.77 7.03 8.53
C TYR A 219 -9.23 8.46 8.48
N LEU A 220 -9.92 9.37 7.79
CA LEU A 220 -9.63 10.80 7.83
C LEU A 220 -10.41 11.48 8.96
N PRO A 221 -9.77 12.32 9.78
CA PRO A 221 -10.42 13.05 10.88
C PRO A 221 -11.64 13.87 10.43
N ALA A 222 -11.61 14.42 9.21
CA ALA A 222 -12.72 15.17 8.62
C ALA A 222 -14.04 14.37 8.49
N THR A 223 -13.96 13.03 8.59
CA THR A 223 -15.13 12.13 8.52
C THR A 223 -15.79 11.89 9.89
N ARG A 224 -15.29 12.54 10.94
CA ARG A 224 -15.82 12.48 12.31
C ARG A 224 -16.27 13.87 12.76
N THR A 225 -17.29 13.95 13.60
CA THR A 225 -17.71 15.20 14.26
C THR A 225 -16.74 15.56 15.39
N ASN A 226 -16.19 14.56 16.08
CA ASN A 226 -15.01 14.69 16.92
C ASN A 226 -13.84 13.93 16.25
N PRO A 227 -12.83 14.62 15.72
CA PRO A 227 -11.72 14.00 14.97
C PRO A 227 -10.94 12.91 15.73
N SER A 228 -10.91 12.97 17.04
CA SER A 228 -10.20 12.01 17.91
C SER A 228 -11.08 10.88 18.43
N ASP A 229 -12.35 10.81 18.01
CA ASP A 229 -13.29 9.76 18.45
C ASP A 229 -13.93 9.06 17.26
N TRP A 230 -13.48 7.85 16.99
CA TRP A 230 -13.98 7.03 15.89
C TRP A 230 -15.50 6.78 15.94
N LYS A 231 -16.12 6.86 17.12
CA LYS A 231 -17.55 6.62 17.34
C LYS A 231 -18.43 7.71 16.75
N THR A 232 -17.87 8.90 16.50
CA THR A 232 -18.59 10.09 16.08
C THR A 232 -18.62 10.26 14.56
N GLY A 233 -18.82 9.16 13.83
CA GLY A 233 -18.89 9.16 12.37
C GLY A 233 -19.99 10.06 11.83
N LYS A 234 -19.68 10.86 10.81
CA LYS A 234 -20.64 11.66 10.04
C LYS A 234 -21.59 10.75 9.25
N SER A 235 -22.70 11.28 8.78
CA SER A 235 -23.65 10.53 7.96
C SER A 235 -23.05 10.09 6.61
N VAL A 236 -23.64 9.08 5.99
CA VAL A 236 -23.20 8.59 4.66
C VAL A 236 -23.27 9.71 3.62
N GLU A 237 -24.27 10.59 3.70
CA GLU A 237 -24.46 11.72 2.80
C GLU A 237 -23.39 12.80 2.99
N GLU A 238 -22.97 13.06 4.23
CA GLU A 238 -21.86 13.98 4.51
C GLU A 238 -20.53 13.41 4.01
N ILE A 239 -20.30 12.11 4.21
CA ILE A 239 -19.12 11.41 3.68
C ILE A 239 -19.09 11.49 2.15
N ALA A 240 -20.21 11.25 1.47
CA ALA A 240 -20.32 11.37 0.02
C ALA A 240 -19.99 12.80 -0.47
N LYS A 241 -20.43 13.83 0.25
CA LYS A 241 -20.06 15.23 -0.06
C LYS A 241 -18.57 15.50 0.10
N ILE A 242 -17.96 14.98 1.17
CA ILE A 242 -16.50 15.08 1.38
C ILE A 242 -15.75 14.42 0.21
N LYS A 243 -16.17 13.22 -0.19
CA LYS A 243 -15.58 12.50 -1.32
C LYS A 243 -15.71 13.29 -2.62
N ALA A 244 -16.91 13.75 -2.94
CA ALA A 244 -17.19 14.53 -4.16
C ALA A 244 -16.39 15.84 -4.26
N ALA A 245 -16.03 16.43 -3.11
CA ALA A 245 -15.11 17.58 -3.03
C ALA A 245 -13.63 17.20 -3.18
N GLY A 246 -13.30 15.91 -3.33
CA GLY A 246 -11.93 15.39 -3.38
C GLY A 246 -11.28 15.24 -2.01
N GLY A 247 -12.05 15.26 -0.92
CA GLY A 247 -11.56 15.17 0.46
C GLY A 247 -11.17 13.74 0.89
N PHE A 248 -10.47 13.01 0.05
CA PHE A 248 -9.92 11.68 0.33
C PHE A 248 -8.44 11.61 -0.03
N VAL A 249 -7.71 10.69 0.56
CA VAL A 249 -6.30 10.40 0.24
C VAL A 249 -6.25 9.15 -0.62
N ASP A 250 -5.63 9.24 -1.78
CA ASP A 250 -5.36 8.12 -2.67
C ASP A 250 -4.31 7.19 -2.06
N LEU A 251 -4.45 5.88 -2.20
CA LEU A 251 -3.58 4.88 -1.58
C LEU A 251 -3.26 3.74 -2.55
N ILE A 252 -2.13 3.83 -3.20
CA ILE A 252 -1.62 2.80 -4.09
C ILE A 252 -0.72 1.85 -3.30
N GLN A 253 -0.88 0.54 -3.51
CA GLN A 253 -0.11 -0.47 -2.79
C GLN A 253 0.36 -1.60 -3.68
N TRP A 254 1.69 -1.73 -3.83
CA TRP A 254 2.31 -2.93 -4.38
C TRP A 254 2.49 -3.98 -3.28
N ARG A 255 2.23 -5.25 -3.62
CA ARG A 255 2.33 -6.41 -2.72
C ARG A 255 3.09 -7.55 -3.40
N ALA A 256 4.10 -8.09 -2.74
CA ALA A 256 4.97 -9.12 -3.31
C ALA A 256 4.21 -10.40 -3.70
N HIS A 257 3.21 -10.82 -2.93
CA HIS A 257 2.43 -12.04 -3.21
C HIS A 257 1.15 -11.78 -4.00
N ARG A 258 0.38 -10.75 -3.62
CA ARG A 258 -1.00 -10.59 -4.08
C ARG A 258 -1.17 -9.75 -5.34
N SER A 259 -0.20 -8.89 -5.69
CA SER A 259 -0.30 -8.05 -6.88
C SER A 259 0.89 -8.21 -7.84
N ASN A 260 2.10 -8.38 -7.32
CA ASN A 260 3.31 -8.53 -8.13
C ASN A 260 3.26 -9.67 -9.17
N PRO A 261 2.72 -10.88 -8.85
CA PRO A 261 2.70 -11.99 -9.82
C PRO A 261 1.92 -11.70 -11.10
N VAL A 262 1.04 -10.72 -11.07
CA VAL A 262 0.22 -10.32 -12.22
C VAL A 262 0.62 -8.96 -12.80
N GLY A 263 1.69 -8.34 -12.26
CA GLY A 263 2.25 -7.10 -12.77
C GLY A 263 1.45 -5.85 -12.40
N MET A 264 0.82 -5.81 -11.23
CA MET A 264 -0.09 -4.75 -10.81
C MET A 264 0.21 -4.22 -9.39
N ALA A 265 -0.32 -3.05 -9.08
CA ALA A 265 -0.51 -2.55 -7.72
C ALA A 265 -2.00 -2.46 -7.42
N ASP A 266 -2.43 -2.80 -6.18
CA ASP A 266 -3.81 -2.56 -5.78
C ASP A 266 -4.01 -1.09 -5.43
N ASP A 267 -5.16 -0.59 -5.80
CA ASP A 267 -5.57 0.77 -5.58
C ASP A 267 -6.68 0.87 -4.56
N GLY A 268 -6.78 2.04 -3.94
CA GLY A 268 -7.78 2.36 -2.96
C GLY A 268 -7.58 3.77 -2.40
N TYR A 269 -8.41 4.15 -1.47
CA TYR A 269 -8.34 5.46 -0.84
C TYR A 269 -8.70 5.41 0.64
N VAL A 270 -8.30 6.44 1.37
CA VAL A 270 -8.67 6.63 2.78
C VAL A 270 -9.68 7.78 2.87
N LEU A 271 -10.82 7.50 3.46
CA LEU A 271 -11.89 8.45 3.74
C LEU A 271 -12.47 8.16 5.13
N GLU A 272 -13.69 7.66 5.23
CA GLU A 272 -14.28 7.19 6.49
C GLU A 272 -13.66 5.89 6.99
N TRP A 273 -12.96 5.22 6.10
CA TRP A 273 -12.19 4.01 6.27
C TRP A 273 -11.14 3.86 5.15
N ARG A 274 -10.33 2.81 5.17
CA ARG A 274 -9.51 2.40 4.05
C ARG A 274 -10.35 1.62 3.03
N ASN A 275 -10.78 2.28 1.98
CA ASN A 275 -11.56 1.70 0.91
C ASN A 275 -10.67 1.06 -0.16
N PHE A 276 -11.24 0.13 -0.92
CA PHE A 276 -10.70 -0.31 -2.20
C PHE A 276 -11.45 0.39 -3.31
N ASP A 277 -10.76 0.60 -4.42
CA ASP A 277 -11.37 1.21 -5.59
C ASP A 277 -12.42 0.32 -6.24
N ALA A 278 -13.24 0.94 -7.08
CA ALA A 278 -14.34 0.28 -7.75
C ALA A 278 -13.86 -0.72 -8.81
N GLY A 279 -14.54 -1.84 -8.93
CA GLY A 279 -14.28 -2.84 -9.96
C GLY A 279 -13.74 -4.15 -9.43
N LYS A 280 -13.04 -4.89 -10.29
CA LYS A 280 -12.48 -6.22 -10.00
C LYS A 280 -10.97 -6.12 -9.81
N LYS A 281 -10.52 -6.33 -8.59
CA LYS A 281 -9.10 -6.30 -8.25
C LYS A 281 -8.36 -7.59 -8.65
N MET A 282 -7.03 -7.51 -8.68
CA MET A 282 -6.13 -8.56 -9.13
C MET A 282 -5.98 -9.76 -8.19
N PHE A 283 -6.60 -9.77 -7.02
CA PHE A 283 -6.55 -10.90 -6.08
C PHE A 283 -7.86 -11.10 -5.34
N ASP A 284 -8.15 -12.32 -4.94
CA ASP A 284 -9.30 -12.67 -4.12
C ASP A 284 -8.94 -13.77 -3.10
N SER A 285 -9.74 -13.88 -2.04
CA SER A 285 -9.61 -14.96 -1.06
C SER A 285 -9.83 -16.31 -1.71
N ASN A 286 -8.92 -17.24 -1.47
CA ASN A 286 -9.02 -18.63 -1.92
C ASN A 286 -9.84 -19.50 -0.95
N LEU A 287 -10.76 -18.91 -0.19
CA LEU A 287 -11.66 -19.62 0.73
C LEU A 287 -13.10 -19.45 0.28
N ASP A 288 -13.78 -20.54 0.13
CA ASP A 288 -15.23 -20.58 0.09
C ASP A 288 -15.78 -20.42 1.52
N LYS A 289 -16.64 -19.41 1.72
CA LYS A 289 -17.13 -19.06 3.06
C LYS A 289 -18.17 -20.07 3.61
N GLU A 290 -18.86 -20.78 2.73
CA GLU A 290 -19.91 -21.75 3.08
C GLU A 290 -19.28 -23.10 3.39
N THR A 291 -18.51 -23.64 2.46
CA THR A 291 -17.89 -24.97 2.59
C THR A 291 -16.63 -24.97 3.45
N LYS A 292 -16.02 -23.80 3.73
CA LYS A 292 -14.71 -23.65 4.42
C LYS A 292 -13.56 -24.34 3.69
N GLN A 293 -13.73 -24.62 2.38
CA GLN A 293 -12.72 -25.23 1.52
C GLN A 293 -12.03 -24.17 0.64
N PRO A 294 -10.83 -24.45 0.11
CA PRO A 294 -10.24 -23.63 -0.94
C PRO A 294 -11.16 -23.59 -2.18
N LYS A 295 -11.16 -22.48 -2.90
CA LYS A 295 -11.88 -22.36 -4.18
C LYS A 295 -11.07 -22.91 -5.34
N PHE A 296 -9.74 -22.83 -5.24
CA PHE A 296 -8.78 -23.21 -6.29
C PHE A 296 -7.63 -24.00 -5.71
N MET A 297 -7.05 -24.85 -6.55
CA MET A 297 -5.84 -25.63 -6.28
C MET A 297 -4.86 -25.46 -7.44
N TYR A 298 -3.62 -25.94 -7.29
CA TYR A 298 -2.68 -25.94 -8.40
C TYR A 298 -3.09 -26.99 -9.46
N ASP A 299 -2.97 -26.59 -10.73
CA ASP A 299 -2.97 -27.52 -11.85
C ASP A 299 -1.70 -28.37 -11.79
N ALA A 300 -1.83 -29.62 -11.43
CA ALA A 300 -0.70 -30.53 -11.25
C ALA A 300 0.13 -30.71 -12.52
N ALA A 301 -0.48 -30.61 -13.70
CA ALA A 301 0.22 -30.73 -14.99
C ALA A 301 1.12 -29.51 -15.26
N LYS A 302 0.69 -28.31 -14.84
CA LYS A 302 1.46 -27.08 -15.05
C LYS A 302 2.42 -26.76 -13.89
N PHE A 303 2.04 -27.07 -12.68
CA PHE A 303 2.81 -26.73 -11.48
C PHE A 303 3.73 -27.86 -11.00
N GLY A 304 3.42 -29.11 -11.40
CA GLY A 304 4.13 -30.33 -10.97
C GLY A 304 3.57 -31.00 -9.72
N ALA A 305 2.61 -30.36 -9.04
CA ALA A 305 1.90 -30.89 -7.88
C ALA A 305 0.55 -30.17 -7.71
N LYS A 306 -0.43 -30.81 -7.02
CA LYS A 306 -1.73 -30.18 -6.70
C LYS A 306 -1.65 -29.22 -5.49
N ALA A 307 -0.61 -29.36 -4.67
CA ALA A 307 -0.37 -28.61 -3.44
C ALA A 307 1.14 -28.46 -3.20
N VAL A 308 1.50 -27.62 -2.27
CA VAL A 308 2.86 -27.48 -1.72
C VAL A 308 2.89 -28.01 -0.29
N THR A 309 4.08 -28.22 0.26
CA THR A 309 4.31 -28.65 1.64
C THR A 309 5.14 -27.60 2.41
N ALA A 310 5.14 -27.69 3.75
CA ALA A 310 5.80 -26.68 4.58
C ALA A 310 7.31 -26.53 4.31
N ASP A 311 8.00 -27.61 3.94
CA ASP A 311 9.41 -27.59 3.59
C ASP A 311 9.73 -26.90 2.25
N GLN A 312 8.73 -26.67 1.41
CA GLN A 312 8.84 -25.96 0.13
C GLN A 312 8.71 -24.44 0.26
N VAL A 313 8.09 -23.95 1.36
CA VAL A 313 7.90 -22.52 1.60
C VAL A 313 9.25 -21.78 1.59
N GLY A 314 9.31 -20.69 0.85
CA GLY A 314 10.50 -19.85 0.70
C GLY A 314 11.62 -20.43 -0.17
N LYS A 315 11.44 -21.61 -0.80
CA LYS A 315 12.42 -22.19 -1.73
C LYS A 315 12.23 -21.74 -3.18
N LYS A 316 11.00 -21.46 -3.54
CA LYS A 316 10.60 -20.85 -4.84
C LYS A 316 9.27 -20.15 -4.65
N ASP A 317 8.87 -19.34 -5.62
CA ASP A 317 7.59 -18.65 -5.58
C ASP A 317 6.43 -19.64 -5.80
N HIS A 318 5.44 -19.58 -4.93
CA HIS A 318 4.27 -20.46 -4.94
C HIS A 318 2.98 -19.66 -5.15
N PHE A 319 2.92 -18.88 -6.22
CA PHE A 319 1.72 -18.12 -6.55
C PHE A 319 0.64 -19.00 -7.17
N LEU A 320 -0.61 -18.74 -6.83
CA LEU A 320 -1.77 -19.37 -7.44
C LEU A 320 -2.48 -18.33 -8.31
N THR A 321 -2.43 -18.52 -9.65
CA THR A 321 -2.90 -17.52 -10.60
C THR A 321 -3.89 -18.12 -11.58
N LYS A 322 -5.10 -17.53 -11.68
CA LYS A 322 -6.12 -17.91 -12.65
C LYS A 322 -5.59 -17.76 -14.08
N GLY A 323 -5.95 -18.71 -14.94
CA GLY A 323 -5.47 -18.77 -16.31
C GLY A 323 -4.02 -19.20 -16.49
N VAL A 324 -3.25 -19.36 -15.39
CA VAL A 324 -1.84 -19.82 -15.42
C VAL A 324 -1.73 -21.22 -14.84
N ASN A 325 -1.91 -21.35 -13.52
CA ASN A 325 -1.71 -22.60 -12.79
C ASN A 325 -2.81 -22.91 -11.76
N ALA A 326 -3.87 -22.11 -11.71
CA ALA A 326 -5.01 -22.35 -10.83
C ALA A 326 -6.13 -23.08 -11.58
N VAL A 327 -6.64 -24.17 -10.98
CA VAL A 327 -7.84 -24.89 -11.41
C VAL A 327 -8.85 -24.93 -10.25
N PRO A 328 -10.15 -25.14 -10.52
CA PRO A 328 -11.14 -25.32 -9.47
C PRO A 328 -10.72 -26.40 -8.46
N PHE A 329 -10.97 -26.15 -7.19
CA PHE A 329 -10.66 -27.09 -6.13
C PHE A 329 -11.48 -28.38 -6.28
N ASP A 330 -10.81 -29.53 -6.24
CA ASP A 330 -11.44 -30.85 -6.23
C ASP A 330 -11.29 -31.47 -4.83
N PRO A 331 -12.37 -31.61 -4.04
CA PRO A 331 -12.30 -32.25 -2.72
C PRO A 331 -11.92 -33.73 -2.77
N LYS A 332 -12.04 -34.38 -3.94
CA LYS A 332 -11.71 -35.79 -4.14
C LYS A 332 -10.29 -36.03 -4.68
N ALA A 333 -9.47 -34.99 -4.79
CA ALA A 333 -8.12 -35.08 -5.35
C ALA A 333 -7.11 -35.85 -4.47
N GLY A 334 -7.54 -36.58 -3.44
CA GLY A 334 -6.66 -37.37 -2.54
C GLY A 334 -5.75 -36.48 -1.68
N TRP A 335 -6.34 -35.57 -0.94
CA TRP A 335 -5.65 -34.67 -0.02
C TRP A 335 -4.98 -35.42 1.12
N LYS A 336 -3.76 -35.00 1.47
CA LYS A 336 -2.97 -35.58 2.56
C LYS A 336 -2.74 -34.54 3.63
N GLU A 337 -2.64 -34.97 4.89
CA GLU A 337 -2.21 -34.10 5.96
C GLU A 337 -0.89 -33.42 5.60
N GLY A 338 -0.83 -32.10 5.76
CA GLY A 338 0.33 -31.30 5.39
C GLY A 338 0.26 -30.63 4.01
N ASP A 339 -0.67 -31.03 3.13
CA ASP A 339 -0.89 -30.33 1.84
C ASP A 339 -1.32 -28.89 2.08
N MET A 340 -0.73 -27.95 1.33
CA MET A 340 -0.98 -26.51 1.47
C MET A 340 -1.36 -25.86 0.16
N LEU A 341 -2.28 -24.89 0.24
CA LEU A 341 -2.70 -24.03 -0.86
C LEU A 341 -2.62 -22.55 -0.44
N PRO A 342 -2.25 -21.61 -1.34
CA PRO A 342 -2.25 -20.20 -1.03
C PRO A 342 -3.60 -19.69 -0.58
N ARG A 343 -3.61 -18.78 0.40
CA ARG A 343 -4.84 -18.14 0.88
C ARG A 343 -5.43 -17.13 -0.10
N TYR A 344 -4.66 -16.72 -1.09
CA TYR A 344 -5.12 -15.84 -2.16
C TYR A 344 -4.86 -16.46 -3.52
N VAL A 345 -5.77 -16.19 -4.44
CA VAL A 345 -5.62 -16.45 -5.87
C VAL A 345 -5.54 -15.12 -6.60
N THR A 346 -4.59 -15.00 -7.51
CA THR A 346 -4.38 -13.80 -8.33
C THR A 346 -4.99 -13.96 -9.72
N THR A 347 -5.23 -12.85 -10.40
CA THR A 347 -5.77 -12.81 -11.77
C THR A 347 -5.27 -11.57 -12.51
N LYS A 348 -5.08 -11.70 -13.84
CA LYS A 348 -4.86 -10.56 -14.74
C LYS A 348 -6.17 -9.93 -15.22
N GLU A 349 -7.29 -10.59 -14.98
CA GLU A 349 -8.62 -10.10 -15.32
C GLU A 349 -9.09 -9.12 -14.27
N VAL A 350 -8.84 -7.84 -14.48
CA VAL A 350 -9.22 -6.72 -13.62
C VAL A 350 -10.22 -5.82 -14.33
N GLU A 351 -11.02 -5.07 -13.57
CA GLU A 351 -12.04 -4.17 -14.11
C GLU A 351 -12.07 -2.88 -13.27
N GLY A 352 -12.36 -1.77 -13.93
CA GLY A 352 -12.52 -0.46 -13.30
C GLY A 352 -11.24 0.11 -12.75
N SER A 353 -11.35 1.08 -11.86
CA SER A 353 -10.30 1.81 -11.17
C SER A 353 -9.35 0.88 -10.38
N ALA A 354 -9.88 -0.20 -9.80
CA ALA A 354 -9.10 -1.18 -9.04
C ALA A 354 -7.95 -1.86 -9.81
N GLY A 355 -7.88 -1.71 -11.14
CA GLY A 355 -6.92 -2.40 -12.00
C GLY A 355 -6.07 -1.48 -12.90
N ASP A 356 -6.11 -0.19 -12.72
CA ASP A 356 -5.46 0.76 -13.63
C ASP A 356 -3.98 1.05 -13.32
N ASN A 357 -3.49 0.70 -12.14
CA ASN A 357 -2.08 0.83 -11.77
C ASN A 357 -1.30 -0.45 -12.04
N LYS A 358 -0.21 -0.34 -12.82
CA LYS A 358 0.71 -1.45 -13.07
C LYS A 358 1.93 -1.34 -12.17
N ALA A 359 2.43 -2.48 -11.70
CA ALA A 359 3.67 -2.51 -10.94
C ALA A 359 4.38 -3.84 -11.06
N THR A 360 5.70 -3.81 -11.12
CA THR A 360 6.56 -4.99 -11.06
C THR A 360 7.65 -4.79 -10.03
N GLY A 361 7.87 -5.79 -9.18
CA GLY A 361 8.91 -5.81 -8.19
C GLY A 361 9.86 -6.98 -8.39
N ASN A 362 11.14 -6.73 -8.21
CA ASN A 362 12.21 -7.74 -8.24
C ASN A 362 13.08 -7.58 -7.00
N TRP A 363 13.31 -8.69 -6.30
CA TRP A 363 14.24 -8.74 -5.18
C TRP A 363 15.52 -9.40 -5.60
N LYS A 364 16.63 -8.71 -5.43
CA LYS A 364 17.97 -9.22 -5.77
C LYS A 364 19.00 -8.66 -4.80
N ASN A 365 19.90 -9.51 -4.31
CA ASN A 365 20.99 -9.11 -3.44
C ASN A 365 20.56 -8.31 -2.19
N GLY A 366 19.45 -8.71 -1.56
CA GLY A 366 18.97 -8.06 -0.36
C GLY A 366 18.17 -6.75 -0.60
N MET A 367 17.84 -6.44 -1.85
CA MET A 367 17.17 -5.20 -2.23
C MET A 367 15.96 -5.47 -3.10
N TRP A 368 14.84 -4.85 -2.75
CA TRP A 368 13.71 -4.70 -3.65
C TRP A 368 13.94 -3.55 -4.62
N THR A 369 13.58 -3.77 -5.87
CA THR A 369 13.34 -2.73 -6.88
C THR A 369 11.93 -2.90 -7.38
N VAL A 370 11.08 -1.89 -7.15
CA VAL A 370 9.68 -1.87 -7.62
C VAL A 370 9.52 -0.72 -8.60
N VAL A 371 8.98 -1.02 -9.78
CA VAL A 371 8.59 -0.01 -10.78
C VAL A 371 7.07 0.00 -10.86
N MET A 372 6.49 1.16 -10.63
CA MET A 372 5.04 1.39 -10.67
C MET A 372 4.71 2.39 -11.78
N ILE A 373 3.63 2.15 -12.50
CA ILE A 373 3.13 2.99 -13.58
C ILE A 373 1.73 3.43 -13.21
N ARG A 374 1.53 4.74 -13.17
CA ARG A 374 0.22 5.35 -12.95
C ARG A 374 -0.16 6.22 -14.15
N PRO A 375 -1.32 6.00 -14.78
CA PRO A 375 -1.80 6.89 -15.82
C PRO A 375 -1.97 8.33 -15.32
N LEU A 376 -1.63 9.30 -16.17
CA LEU A 376 -1.97 10.70 -15.95
C LEU A 376 -3.43 10.95 -16.34
N GLY A 377 -4.06 11.91 -15.66
CA GLY A 377 -5.41 12.35 -16.03
C GLY A 377 -6.51 11.33 -15.71
N LEU A 378 -6.27 10.35 -14.83
CA LEU A 378 -7.34 9.51 -14.30
C LEU A 378 -8.45 10.40 -13.72
N ALA A 379 -9.68 10.10 -14.07
CA ALA A 379 -10.87 10.86 -13.68
C ALA A 379 -11.88 10.01 -12.90
N ASN A 380 -11.43 8.89 -12.31
CA ASN A 380 -12.26 8.07 -11.46
C ASN A 380 -12.55 8.80 -10.13
N ASP A 381 -13.70 8.58 -9.55
CA ASP A 381 -14.15 9.25 -8.32
C ASP A 381 -13.34 8.83 -7.08
N ASP A 382 -12.54 7.80 -7.19
CA ASP A 382 -11.73 7.18 -6.15
C ASP A 382 -10.21 7.40 -6.36
N ASP A 383 -9.81 8.11 -7.44
CA ASP A 383 -8.44 8.47 -7.76
C ASP A 383 -8.14 9.95 -7.62
N LYS A 384 -6.91 10.28 -7.24
CA LYS A 384 -6.34 11.62 -7.40
C LYS A 384 -5.73 11.78 -8.78
N THR A 385 -6.17 12.80 -9.51
CA THR A 385 -5.68 13.07 -10.86
C THR A 385 -4.27 13.65 -10.84
N LEU A 386 -3.31 12.96 -11.47
CA LEU A 386 -1.97 13.50 -11.72
C LEU A 386 -1.95 14.31 -13.03
N LYS A 387 -1.31 15.49 -13.01
CA LYS A 387 -1.17 16.39 -14.18
C LYS A 387 0.24 16.93 -14.28
N ALA A 388 0.73 17.13 -15.50
CA ALA A 388 1.96 17.89 -15.73
C ALA A 388 1.84 19.29 -15.14
N GLY A 389 2.88 19.77 -14.47
CA GLY A 389 2.88 21.04 -13.72
C GLY A 389 2.29 20.94 -12.31
N GLY A 390 1.70 19.81 -11.92
CA GLY A 390 1.11 19.60 -10.59
C GLY A 390 2.15 19.36 -9.51
N VAL A 391 1.79 19.74 -8.27
CA VAL A 391 2.51 19.40 -7.03
C VAL A 391 1.55 18.68 -6.10
N TYR A 392 2.03 17.60 -5.51
CA TYR A 392 1.25 16.69 -4.68
C TYR A 392 1.96 16.43 -3.37
N SER A 393 1.19 16.20 -2.30
CA SER A 393 1.72 15.69 -1.04
C SER A 393 1.74 14.17 -1.08
N VAL A 394 2.87 13.55 -0.74
CA VAL A 394 3.03 12.10 -0.74
C VAL A 394 3.62 11.59 0.57
N GLY A 395 3.18 10.41 0.99
CA GLY A 395 3.76 9.67 2.10
C GLY A 395 3.98 8.22 1.70
N PHE A 396 5.06 7.61 2.18
CA PHE A 396 5.46 6.26 1.80
C PHE A 396 5.44 5.33 3.01
N ALA A 397 5.17 4.06 2.75
CA ALA A 397 5.30 3.02 3.74
C ALA A 397 5.90 1.74 3.14
N VAL A 398 6.82 1.12 3.89
CA VAL A 398 7.41 -0.19 3.56
C VAL A 398 7.02 -1.18 4.64
N HIS A 399 6.52 -2.33 4.23
CA HIS A 399 6.31 -3.50 5.08
C HIS A 399 7.32 -4.54 4.66
N ASP A 400 8.25 -4.86 5.51
CA ASP A 400 9.21 -5.95 5.36
C ASP A 400 9.27 -6.80 6.64
N ASP A 401 10.02 -7.89 6.62
CA ASP A 401 10.25 -8.71 7.80
C ASP A 401 8.96 -9.36 8.35
N ASN A 402 8.08 -9.81 7.46
CA ASN A 402 6.80 -10.46 7.78
C ASN A 402 5.87 -9.61 8.66
N ILE A 403 5.80 -8.31 8.40
CA ILE A 403 5.05 -7.35 9.21
C ILE A 403 3.77 -6.88 8.52
N THR A 404 2.73 -6.69 9.30
CA THR A 404 1.50 -5.99 8.94
C THR A 404 1.20 -4.86 9.91
N THR A 405 0.12 -4.10 9.66
CA THR A 405 -0.35 -2.98 10.52
C THR A 405 0.77 -2.02 10.92
N ARG A 406 0.82 -1.56 12.16
CA ARG A 406 1.77 -0.55 12.65
C ARG A 406 3.22 -1.04 12.76
N GLY A 407 3.50 -2.30 12.46
CA GLY A 407 4.85 -2.83 12.38
C GLY A 407 5.67 -2.36 11.18
N HIS A 408 5.06 -1.67 10.19
CA HIS A 408 5.73 -1.14 9.00
C HIS A 408 6.50 0.16 9.28
N GLN A 409 7.42 0.53 8.37
CA GLN A 409 8.09 1.83 8.41
C GLN A 409 7.32 2.85 7.54
N VAL A 410 7.29 4.12 7.99
CA VAL A 410 6.53 5.22 7.37
C VAL A 410 7.42 6.44 7.24
N SER A 411 7.30 7.19 6.14
CA SER A 411 7.98 8.49 5.95
C SER A 411 7.17 9.64 6.53
N PHE A 412 7.84 10.72 6.89
CA PHE A 412 7.18 12.02 6.89
C PHE A 412 6.71 12.38 5.49
N VAL A 413 5.79 13.33 5.40
CA VAL A 413 5.27 13.81 4.11
C VAL A 413 6.38 14.45 3.28
N ARG A 414 6.33 14.23 1.97
CA ARG A 414 7.19 14.88 0.97
C ARG A 414 6.31 15.48 -0.13
N THR A 415 6.84 16.42 -0.86
CA THR A 415 6.20 16.96 -2.06
C THR A 415 6.69 16.23 -3.31
N LEU A 416 5.78 15.95 -4.24
CA LEU A 416 6.04 15.37 -5.55
C LEU A 416 5.65 16.38 -6.64
N GLY A 417 6.58 16.77 -7.49
CA GLY A 417 6.33 17.69 -8.60
C GLY A 417 6.47 17.00 -9.97
N LEU A 418 5.45 17.09 -10.81
CA LEU A 418 5.50 16.63 -12.19
C LEU A 418 5.83 17.82 -13.11
N GLY A 419 7.11 18.15 -13.25
CA GLY A 419 7.55 19.35 -13.97
C GLY A 419 7.45 20.64 -13.15
N ALA A 420 7.27 20.53 -11.83
CA ALA A 420 7.27 21.62 -10.86
C ALA A 420 8.32 21.36 -9.78
N LYS A 421 8.76 22.43 -9.09
CA LYS A 421 9.72 22.33 -7.98
C LYS A 421 9.07 21.62 -6.79
N ALA A 422 9.73 20.60 -6.26
CA ALA A 422 9.27 19.79 -5.13
C ALA A 422 10.46 19.04 -4.53
N ASP A 423 10.27 18.34 -3.39
CA ASP A 423 11.30 17.47 -2.81
C ASP A 423 11.67 16.33 -3.75
N ILE A 424 10.66 15.74 -4.39
CA ILE A 424 10.80 14.71 -5.42
C ILE A 424 10.37 15.33 -6.76
N GLN A 425 11.33 15.61 -7.63
CA GLN A 425 11.05 16.19 -8.94
C GLN A 425 11.06 15.11 -10.01
N ALA A 426 9.92 14.92 -10.66
CA ALA A 426 9.80 13.99 -11.77
C ALA A 426 10.49 14.54 -13.03
N VAL A 427 11.27 13.68 -13.70
CA VAL A 427 11.93 13.99 -14.97
C VAL A 427 10.95 13.74 -16.12
N LYS A 428 10.77 14.74 -16.98
CA LYS A 428 9.96 14.58 -18.19
C LYS A 428 10.73 13.72 -19.20
N LEU A 429 10.10 12.67 -19.66
CA LEU A 429 10.59 11.83 -20.77
C LEU A 429 10.20 12.46 -22.12
N PRO A 430 10.95 12.13 -23.21
CA PRO A 430 10.68 12.59 -24.56
C PRO A 430 9.25 12.30 -25.04
#